data_61a6597ceceb252185c6c5268052834a
#
_entry.id   61a6597ceceb252185c6c5268052834a
#
_cell.length_a   1.000
_cell.length_b   1.000
_cell.length_c   1.000
_cell.angle_alpha   90.00
_cell.angle_beta   90.00
_cell.angle_gamma   90.00
#
_symmetry.space_group_name_H-M   'P 1'
#
loop_
_entity.id
_entity.type
_entity.pdbx_description
1 polymer ?
#
loop_
_entity_poly.entity_id
_entity_poly.type
_entity_poly.pdbx_seq_one_letter_code
_entity_poly.pdbx_strand_id
1 'polypeptide(L)'
;MRFRTLKNFLHLVLVLPSFVIFPLRTNAEPVHALAFYGEPALPSGFESLPYADPDAPQGGRITYGEQGRFDSLNPYIVKGRAPWAIRTHVFESLMARSWDEPFTVYGLLADSVEVAPDNRGVTFTIHPDAAFSDGQSVTPEGMIGISTKRPCARP
;
A
#
# COMPACT_ATOMS: atom_id res chain seq x y z
N MET A 1 -5.66 -77.05 49.31
CA MET A 1 -6.36 -76.25 48.30
C MET A 1 -5.65 -74.90 48.20
N ARG A 2 -4.85 -74.68 47.15
CA ARG A 2 -4.04 -73.43 46.94
C ARG A 2 -4.71 -72.59 45.87
N PHE A 3 -5.22 -71.41 46.25
CA PHE A 3 -5.69 -70.39 45.30
C PHE A 3 -4.50 -69.51 44.86
N ARG A 4 -4.18 -69.58 43.58
CA ARG A 4 -3.22 -68.67 42.92
C ARG A 4 -3.99 -67.47 42.37
N THR A 5 -3.81 -66.32 43.00
CA THR A 5 -4.30 -65.05 42.51
C THR A 5 -3.41 -64.52 41.35
N LEU A 6 -3.97 -64.47 40.17
CA LEU A 6 -3.34 -63.93 38.98
C LEU A 6 -3.52 -62.39 38.97
N LYS A 7 -2.44 -61.62 39.23
CA LYS A 7 -2.45 -60.13 39.07
C LYS A 7 -2.25 -59.83 37.65
N ASN A 8 -3.33 -59.44 36.96
CA ASN A 8 -3.25 -58.80 35.65
C ASN A 8 -2.87 -57.33 35.80
N PHE A 9 -1.63 -56.99 35.46
CA PHE A 9 -1.17 -55.63 35.34
C PHE A 9 -1.59 -55.09 33.96
N LEU A 10 -2.72 -54.38 33.90
CA LEU A 10 -3.18 -53.70 32.70
C LEU A 10 -2.42 -52.35 32.57
N HIS A 11 -1.39 -52.29 31.71
CA HIS A 11 -0.72 -51.08 31.37
C HIS A 11 -1.58 -50.32 30.36
N LEU A 12 -2.35 -49.34 30.84
CA LEU A 12 -3.06 -48.38 30.02
C LEU A 12 -2.02 -47.33 29.51
N VAL A 13 -1.52 -47.53 28.30
CA VAL A 13 -0.69 -46.54 27.62
C VAL A 13 -1.61 -45.44 27.11
N LEU A 14 -1.63 -44.28 27.79
CA LEU A 14 -2.34 -43.07 27.40
C LEU A 14 -1.55 -42.40 26.28
N VAL A 15 -1.89 -42.69 25.03
CA VAL A 15 -1.35 -41.97 23.86
C VAL A 15 -2.05 -40.62 23.78
N LEU A 16 -1.41 -39.56 24.31
CA LEU A 16 -1.82 -38.19 24.10
C LEU A 16 -1.50 -37.82 22.65
N PRO A 17 -2.50 -37.42 21.82
CA PRO A 17 -2.22 -36.89 20.51
C PRO A 17 -1.51 -35.53 20.69
N SER A 18 -0.24 -35.47 20.34
CA SER A 18 0.48 -34.22 20.23
C SER A 18 -0.16 -33.39 19.12
N PHE A 19 -1.03 -32.46 19.49
CA PHE A 19 -1.61 -31.48 18.60
C PHE A 19 -0.50 -30.51 18.22
N VAL A 20 0.16 -30.76 17.09
CA VAL A 20 1.13 -29.83 16.51
C VAL A 20 0.35 -28.64 16.00
N ILE A 21 0.29 -27.58 16.81
CA ILE A 21 -0.24 -26.29 16.40
C ILE A 21 0.78 -25.70 15.42
N PHE A 22 0.57 -25.93 14.12
CA PHE A 22 1.23 -25.14 13.09
C PHE A 22 0.75 -23.69 13.23
N PRO A 23 1.63 -22.72 13.43
CA PRO A 23 1.24 -21.32 13.34
C PRO A 23 0.77 -21.08 11.90
N LEU A 24 -0.53 -20.90 11.70
CA LEU A 24 -1.07 -20.33 10.48
C LEU A 24 -0.46 -18.92 10.38
N ARG A 25 0.55 -18.76 9.51
CA ARG A 25 0.98 -17.46 9.08
C ARG A 25 -0.15 -16.93 8.21
N THR A 26 -1.01 -16.11 8.77
CA THR A 26 -1.91 -15.26 8.00
C THR A 26 -1.03 -14.23 7.31
N ASN A 27 -0.58 -14.54 6.10
CA ASN A 27 -0.07 -13.52 5.22
C ASN A 27 -1.27 -12.63 4.89
N ALA A 28 -1.11 -11.32 4.99
CA ALA A 28 -2.09 -10.41 4.46
C ALA A 28 -2.14 -10.62 2.94
N GLU A 29 -3.33 -10.56 2.37
CA GLU A 29 -3.52 -10.68 0.93
C GLU A 29 -3.32 -9.31 0.29
N PRO A 30 -2.53 -9.21 -0.81
CA PRO A 30 -2.41 -7.96 -1.55
C PRO A 30 -3.77 -7.52 -2.09
N VAL A 31 -4.11 -6.27 -1.86
CA VAL A 31 -5.37 -5.66 -2.33
C VAL A 31 -5.10 -4.46 -3.23
N HIS A 32 -6.00 -4.17 -4.17
CA HIS A 32 -5.88 -3.05 -5.12
C HIS A 32 -6.26 -1.70 -4.50
N ALA A 33 -6.94 -1.71 -3.37
CA ALA A 33 -7.45 -0.52 -2.70
C ALA A 33 -7.51 -0.71 -1.19
N LEU A 34 -7.49 0.40 -0.45
CA LEU A 34 -7.72 0.44 0.99
C LEU A 34 -8.90 1.34 1.29
N ALA A 35 -9.96 0.78 1.86
CA ALA A 35 -11.10 1.50 2.39
C ALA A 35 -10.99 1.62 3.92
N PHE A 36 -11.23 2.82 4.45
CA PHE A 36 -11.28 3.02 5.90
C PHE A 36 -12.58 2.48 6.51
N TYR A 37 -13.65 2.47 5.71
CA TYR A 37 -14.95 1.92 6.09
C TYR A 37 -15.49 1.06 4.94
N GLY A 38 -15.99 -0.14 5.26
CA GLY A 38 -16.58 -1.05 4.27
C GLY A 38 -15.56 -1.58 3.26
N GLU A 39 -16.09 -1.94 2.10
CA GLU A 39 -15.31 -2.43 0.97
C GLU A 39 -15.16 -1.35 -0.09
N PRO A 40 -14.07 -1.34 -0.88
CA PRO A 40 -13.93 -0.44 -2.03
C PRO A 40 -15.06 -0.64 -3.03
N ALA A 41 -15.63 0.44 -3.57
CA ALA A 41 -16.74 0.36 -4.53
C ALA A 41 -16.29 -0.12 -5.92
N LEU A 42 -15.03 0.19 -6.29
CA LEU A 42 -14.49 -0.25 -7.57
C LEU A 42 -13.80 -1.61 -7.43
N PRO A 43 -14.08 -2.54 -8.38
CA PRO A 43 -13.48 -3.86 -8.35
C PRO A 43 -11.99 -3.79 -8.71
N SER A 44 -11.27 -4.87 -8.41
CA SER A 44 -9.91 -5.07 -8.90
C SER A 44 -9.89 -5.03 -10.44
N GLY A 45 -8.93 -4.30 -11.01
CA GLY A 45 -8.80 -4.17 -12.47
C GLY A 45 -9.73 -3.14 -13.12
N PHE A 46 -10.31 -2.20 -12.36
CA PHE A 46 -11.06 -1.08 -12.95
C PHE A 46 -10.13 -0.23 -13.83
N GLU A 47 -10.62 0.22 -14.97
CA GLU A 47 -9.82 0.96 -15.97
C GLU A 47 -9.76 2.45 -15.68
N SER A 48 -10.82 3.02 -15.12
CA SER A 48 -10.89 4.46 -14.84
C SER A 48 -11.78 4.74 -13.64
N LEU A 49 -11.52 5.88 -12.99
CA LEU A 49 -12.42 6.41 -11.96
C LEU A 49 -13.74 6.87 -12.60
N PRO A 50 -14.91 6.77 -11.92
CA PRO A 50 -16.23 7.03 -12.53
C PRO A 50 -16.40 8.42 -13.13
N TYR A 51 -15.64 9.40 -12.66
CA TYR A 51 -15.66 10.78 -13.16
C TYR A 51 -14.58 11.06 -14.22
N ALA A 52 -13.80 10.06 -14.61
CA ALA A 52 -12.78 10.17 -15.67
C ALA A 52 -13.27 9.46 -16.93
N ASP A 53 -13.12 10.11 -18.06
CA ASP A 53 -13.45 9.55 -19.37
C ASP A 53 -12.17 8.90 -19.94
N PRO A 54 -12.09 7.56 -20.06
CA PRO A 54 -10.93 6.87 -20.60
C PRO A 54 -10.68 7.20 -22.09
N ASP A 55 -11.73 7.59 -22.82
CA ASP A 55 -11.68 7.93 -24.25
C ASP A 55 -11.37 9.43 -24.48
N ALA A 56 -11.17 10.19 -23.41
CA ALA A 56 -10.85 11.62 -23.54
C ALA A 56 -9.54 11.83 -24.32
N PRO A 57 -9.49 12.79 -25.25
CA PRO A 57 -8.27 13.05 -26.01
C PRO A 57 -7.14 13.50 -25.09
N GLN A 58 -6.01 12.83 -25.22
CA GLN A 58 -4.81 13.15 -24.44
C GLN A 58 -4.14 14.40 -24.94
N GLY A 59 -3.73 15.30 -24.03
CA GLY A 59 -2.97 16.50 -24.34
C GLY A 59 -3.77 17.79 -24.16
N GLY A 60 -3.30 18.84 -24.80
CA GLY A 60 -3.87 20.18 -24.63
C GLY A 60 -3.07 21.06 -23.67
N ARG A 61 -3.63 22.19 -23.32
CA ARG A 61 -3.02 23.17 -22.41
C ARG A 61 -4.08 23.74 -21.47
N ILE A 62 -3.81 23.67 -20.19
CA ILE A 62 -4.60 24.34 -19.16
C ILE A 62 -3.75 25.36 -18.43
N THR A 63 -4.34 26.51 -18.09
CA THR A 63 -3.66 27.56 -17.33
C THR A 63 -4.43 27.81 -16.05
N TYR A 64 -3.77 27.56 -14.92
CA TYR A 64 -4.32 27.86 -13.60
C TYR A 64 -3.82 29.23 -13.13
N GLY A 65 -4.73 30.01 -12.53
CA GLY A 65 -4.41 31.19 -11.76
C GLY A 65 -4.33 30.87 -10.27
N GLU A 66 -3.21 31.21 -9.64
CA GLU A 66 -3.03 31.08 -8.20
C GLU A 66 -2.67 32.42 -7.59
N GLN A 67 -3.38 32.81 -6.54
CA GLN A 67 -3.12 34.06 -5.83
C GLN A 67 -1.93 33.90 -4.88
N GLY A 68 -0.96 34.77 -4.98
CA GLY A 68 0.21 34.82 -4.12
C GLY A 68 1.53 34.79 -4.87
N ARG A 69 2.56 34.28 -4.19
CA ARG A 69 3.92 34.12 -4.71
C ARG A 69 4.52 32.83 -4.22
N PHE A 70 5.49 32.33 -4.94
CA PHE A 70 6.27 31.17 -4.56
C PHE A 70 7.77 31.53 -4.56
N ASP A 71 8.54 30.77 -3.80
CA ASP A 71 9.99 30.87 -3.69
C ASP A 71 10.69 29.55 -3.99
N SER A 72 9.94 28.50 -4.23
CA SER A 72 10.43 27.18 -4.58
C SER A 72 9.44 26.41 -5.45
N LEU A 73 9.95 25.54 -6.31
CA LEU A 73 9.15 24.55 -7.03
C LEU A 73 9.16 23.17 -6.33
N ASN A 74 9.90 23.04 -5.23
CA ASN A 74 9.87 21.80 -4.44
C ASN A 74 8.77 21.90 -3.37
N PRO A 75 7.66 21.13 -3.48
CA PRO A 75 6.52 21.20 -2.56
C PRO A 75 6.78 20.51 -1.20
N TYR A 76 7.94 19.85 -1.05
CA TYR A 76 8.30 19.08 0.15
C TYR A 76 9.36 19.77 1.02
N ILE A 77 9.65 21.03 0.78
CA ILE A 77 10.59 21.81 1.59
C ILE A 77 9.98 22.17 2.95
N VAL A 78 10.84 22.21 3.98
CA VAL A 78 10.43 22.56 5.35
C VAL A 78 10.10 24.04 5.49
N LYS A 79 10.86 24.89 4.78
CA LYS A 79 10.67 26.35 4.75
C LYS A 79 10.59 26.80 3.31
N GLY A 80 9.59 27.61 3.01
CA GLY A 80 9.32 28.11 1.69
C GLY A 80 7.89 27.85 1.25
N ARG A 81 7.56 28.29 0.06
CA ARG A 81 6.24 28.19 -0.51
C ARG A 81 6.35 27.71 -1.96
N ALA A 82 5.77 26.56 -2.24
CA ALA A 82 5.60 26.06 -3.58
C ALA A 82 4.16 26.26 -4.07
N PRO A 83 3.92 26.42 -5.37
CA PRO A 83 2.58 26.42 -5.93
C PRO A 83 1.87 25.10 -5.59
N TRP A 84 0.58 25.16 -5.22
CA TRP A 84 -0.17 23.96 -4.87
C TRP A 84 -0.29 22.97 -6.03
N ALA A 85 -0.42 23.49 -7.26
CA ALA A 85 -0.54 22.71 -8.48
C ALA A 85 0.66 21.78 -8.73
N ILE A 86 1.85 22.11 -8.23
CA ILE A 86 3.03 21.24 -8.36
C ILE A 86 2.80 19.91 -7.67
N ARG A 87 2.28 19.92 -6.44
CA ARG A 87 2.04 18.67 -5.69
C ARG A 87 0.96 17.81 -6.33
N THR A 88 -0.04 18.42 -6.94
CA THR A 88 -1.23 17.72 -7.44
C THR A 88 -1.11 17.28 -8.90
N HIS A 89 -0.23 17.93 -9.70
CA HIS A 89 -0.16 17.69 -11.14
C HIS A 89 1.23 17.26 -11.64
N VAL A 90 2.27 17.39 -10.81
CA VAL A 90 3.64 17.04 -11.21
C VAL A 90 4.14 15.79 -10.48
N PHE A 91 3.66 15.57 -9.26
CA PHE A 91 4.06 14.42 -8.48
C PHE A 91 2.88 13.45 -8.34
N GLU A 92 3.13 12.21 -8.66
CA GLU A 92 2.21 11.12 -8.40
C GLU A 92 2.49 10.48 -7.04
N SER A 93 1.47 9.87 -6.46
CA SER A 93 1.57 9.15 -5.20
C SER A 93 1.40 7.65 -5.43
N LEU A 94 1.79 6.83 -4.45
CA LEU A 94 1.58 5.38 -4.51
C LEU A 94 0.10 5.03 -4.67
N MET A 95 -0.76 5.77 -3.97
CA MET A 95 -2.21 5.57 -3.98
C MET A 95 -2.91 6.89 -4.28
N ALA A 96 -4.04 6.83 -4.99
CA ALA A 96 -4.89 7.96 -5.29
C ALA A 96 -6.22 7.87 -4.54
N ARG A 97 -6.74 9.02 -4.11
CA ARG A 97 -8.08 9.10 -3.52
C ARG A 97 -9.13 9.27 -4.61
N SER A 98 -10.21 8.51 -4.51
CA SER A 98 -11.42 8.79 -5.29
C SER A 98 -12.17 9.98 -4.69
N TRP A 99 -12.76 10.84 -5.57
CA TRP A 99 -13.63 11.93 -5.13
C TRP A 99 -15.01 11.44 -4.69
N ASP A 100 -15.45 10.30 -5.25
CA ASP A 100 -16.74 9.68 -4.92
C ASP A 100 -16.65 8.85 -3.63
N GLU A 101 -15.42 8.46 -3.23
CA GLU A 101 -15.16 7.68 -2.03
C GLU A 101 -14.06 8.35 -1.18
N PRO A 102 -14.39 9.37 -0.40
CA PRO A 102 -13.38 10.19 0.30
C PRO A 102 -12.53 9.42 1.32
N PHE A 103 -12.97 8.23 1.73
CA PHE A 103 -12.28 7.36 2.70
C PHE A 103 -11.66 6.12 2.07
N THR A 104 -11.59 6.06 0.74
CA THR A 104 -10.96 4.98 -0.01
C THR A 104 -9.81 5.53 -0.85
N VAL A 105 -8.72 4.78 -0.89
CA VAL A 105 -7.59 5.04 -1.78
C VAL A 105 -7.35 3.82 -2.67
N TYR A 106 -7.11 4.08 -3.94
CA TYR A 106 -6.83 3.10 -4.97
C TYR A 106 -5.38 3.17 -5.40
N GLY A 107 -4.83 2.06 -5.87
CA GLY A 107 -3.49 2.05 -6.45
C GLY A 107 -3.35 3.06 -7.59
N LEU A 108 -2.20 3.76 -7.65
CA LEU A 108 -1.82 4.66 -8.73
C LEU A 108 -0.43 4.24 -9.25
N LEU A 109 0.66 4.61 -8.58
CA LEU A 109 1.97 4.02 -8.86
C LEU A 109 2.12 2.62 -8.27
N ALA A 110 1.36 2.29 -7.22
CA ALA A 110 1.28 0.95 -6.69
C ALA A 110 0.19 0.14 -7.41
N ASP A 111 0.54 -1.06 -7.84
CA ASP A 111 -0.38 -2.07 -8.35
C ASP A 111 -1.22 -2.68 -7.23
N SER A 112 -0.55 -2.95 -6.11
CA SER A 112 -1.21 -3.52 -4.93
C SER A 112 -0.58 -3.04 -3.63
N VAL A 113 -1.33 -3.20 -2.56
CA VAL A 113 -0.93 -2.87 -1.20
C VAL A 113 -1.27 -4.02 -0.26
N GLU A 114 -0.36 -4.35 0.63
CA GLU A 114 -0.52 -5.36 1.65
C GLU A 114 -0.31 -4.73 3.02
N VAL A 115 -1.29 -4.85 3.90
CA VAL A 115 -1.20 -4.37 5.28
C VAL A 115 -0.84 -5.55 6.18
N ALA A 116 0.26 -5.44 6.91
CA ALA A 116 0.67 -6.50 7.84
C ALA A 116 -0.44 -6.80 8.86
N PRO A 117 -0.64 -8.07 9.27
CA PRO A 117 -1.73 -8.46 10.18
C PRO A 117 -1.67 -7.77 11.56
N ASP A 118 -0.50 -7.32 11.96
CA ASP A 118 -0.27 -6.56 13.19
C ASP A 118 -0.42 -5.03 13.02
N ASN A 119 -0.78 -4.57 11.82
CA ASN A 119 -0.90 -3.16 11.42
C ASN A 119 0.40 -2.33 11.63
N ARG A 120 1.56 -2.99 11.67
CA ARG A 120 2.85 -2.31 11.87
C ARG A 120 3.63 -2.06 10.60
N GLY A 121 3.16 -2.59 9.48
CA GLY A 121 3.82 -2.45 8.19
C GLY A 121 2.81 -2.42 7.06
N VAL A 122 3.22 -1.75 5.99
CA VAL A 122 2.49 -1.72 4.72
C VAL A 122 3.51 -1.98 3.62
N THR A 123 3.21 -2.94 2.76
CA THR A 123 4.02 -3.26 1.59
C THR A 123 3.28 -2.80 0.34
N PHE A 124 3.97 -2.07 -0.53
CA PHE A 124 3.45 -1.66 -1.83
C PHE A 124 4.19 -2.40 -2.93
N THR A 125 3.45 -2.96 -3.87
CA THR A 125 4.00 -3.49 -5.12
C THR A 125 3.88 -2.40 -6.16
N ILE A 126 5.00 -1.96 -6.72
CA ILE A 126 5.02 -0.91 -7.75
C ILE A 126 4.50 -1.49 -9.07
N HIS A 127 3.67 -0.72 -9.77
CA HIS A 127 3.18 -1.10 -11.09
C HIS A 127 4.37 -1.30 -12.06
N PRO A 128 4.42 -2.39 -12.82
CA PRO A 128 5.57 -2.70 -13.68
C PRO A 128 5.85 -1.64 -14.74
N ASP A 129 4.81 -0.95 -15.21
CA ASP A 129 4.91 0.10 -16.23
C ASP A 129 5.14 1.51 -15.62
N ALA A 130 5.27 1.60 -14.29
CA ALA A 130 5.51 2.90 -13.64
C ALA A 130 6.85 3.48 -14.08
N ALA A 131 6.82 4.68 -14.66
CA ALA A 131 8.00 5.35 -15.17
C ALA A 131 7.98 6.84 -14.84
N PHE A 132 9.17 7.41 -14.66
CA PHE A 132 9.35 8.86 -14.57
C PHE A 132 9.14 9.52 -15.95
N SER A 133 8.97 10.84 -15.97
CA SER A 133 8.77 11.60 -17.20
C SER A 133 9.95 11.54 -18.20
N ASP A 134 11.12 11.10 -17.75
CA ASP A 134 12.31 10.86 -18.58
C ASP A 134 12.37 9.42 -19.13
N GLY A 135 11.37 8.59 -18.83
CA GLY A 135 11.26 7.19 -19.25
C GLY A 135 12.02 6.19 -18.36
N GLN A 136 12.65 6.63 -17.28
CA GLN A 136 13.26 5.72 -16.32
C GLN A 136 12.18 5.02 -15.48
N SER A 137 12.31 3.71 -15.26
CA SER A 137 11.37 2.95 -14.43
C SER A 137 11.41 3.42 -12.98
N VAL A 138 10.25 3.49 -12.35
CA VAL A 138 10.14 3.75 -10.92
C VAL A 138 10.54 2.50 -10.14
N THR A 139 11.53 2.63 -9.26
CA THR A 139 12.00 1.52 -8.41
C THR A 139 11.78 1.83 -6.94
N PRO A 140 11.65 0.79 -6.08
CA PRO A 140 11.55 0.98 -4.64
C PRO A 140 12.70 1.80 -4.05
N GLU A 141 13.93 1.62 -4.54
CA GLU A 141 15.11 2.36 -4.10
C GLU A 141 15.01 3.84 -4.47
N GLY A 142 14.51 4.15 -5.67
CA GLY A 142 14.24 5.50 -6.13
C GLY A 142 13.21 6.21 -5.25
N MET A 143 12.15 5.51 -4.88
CA MET A 143 11.10 6.02 -3.99
C MET A 143 11.63 6.32 -2.58
N ILE A 144 12.44 5.43 -2.01
CA ILE A 144 13.08 5.64 -0.71
C ILE A 144 14.05 6.82 -0.77
N GLY A 145 14.81 6.95 -1.87
CA GLY A 145 15.75 8.06 -2.09
C GLY A 145 15.07 9.42 -2.05
N ILE A 146 13.85 9.53 -2.55
CA ILE A 146 13.03 10.75 -2.48
C ILE A 146 12.58 11.03 -1.05
N SER A 147 12.14 10.00 -0.33
CA SER A 147 11.63 10.12 1.06
C SER A 147 12.74 10.38 2.08
N THR A 148 13.94 9.90 1.85
CA THR A 148 15.05 9.96 2.80
C THR A 148 16.06 11.07 2.54
N LYS A 149 15.92 11.83 1.44
CA LYS A 149 16.72 13.05 1.25
C LYS A 149 16.42 14.02 2.40
N ARG A 150 17.20 13.89 3.46
CA ARG A 150 17.25 14.88 4.53
C ARG A 150 17.50 16.25 3.88
N PRO A 151 16.79 17.30 4.29
CA PRO A 151 17.16 18.64 3.88
C PRO A 151 18.65 18.80 4.14
N CYS A 152 19.39 19.27 3.14
CA CYS A 152 20.81 19.51 3.24
C CYS A 152 21.14 20.17 4.57
N ALA A 153 21.94 19.49 5.40
CA ALA A 153 22.55 20.13 6.54
C ALA A 153 23.28 21.36 5.99
N ARG A 154 22.93 22.54 6.45
CA ARG A 154 23.68 23.76 6.14
C ARG A 154 25.09 23.61 6.71
N PRO A 155 26.10 24.10 5.99
CA PRO A 155 27.41 24.29 6.56
C PRO A 155 27.39 25.27 7.73
#